data_7bbb85cce42385113493eefe16bc29d9
#
_entry.id   7bbb85cce42385113493eefe16bc29d9
#
_cell.length_a   1.000
_cell.length_b   1.000
_cell.length_c   1.000
_cell.angle_alpha   90.00
_cell.angle_beta   90.00
_cell.angle_gamma   90.00
#
_symmetry.space_group_name_H-M   'P 1'
#
loop_
_entity.id
_entity.type
_entity.pdbx_description
1 polymer ?
#
loop_
_entity_poly.entity_id
_entity_poly.type
_entity_poly.pdbx_seq_one_letter_code
_entity_poly.pdbx_strand_id
1 'polypeptide(L)'
;MDRFTPRLSALSTALLTVAFAACGGGDAPDAESPDTSDAPSSSAMTIGAGEPFAADAREGHLVNLRQLTFEGENAEAYFSNDGTRLVYQRTPAEGGCDQIFTFDLATGEQQLVSTGTGRTTCSYFYPEGERVIFASTHAESEMCPAPPDMSQGYVWAVYPSYDLWIADDDGGNLTQLTDTPGYDAEATLSPQGDRMIFTSTRDGDLDLYTMALDGSDVRRITDRVGYDGGAFYSPDGSKIVWRAHYPEEGPEMDDYLRLLGQGLIRPSSLEVYVADADGSNVQQVTDNGAANFGPFFHPSGEKIIFSSNMDDPTGRNFDLYLINVDGTGLERITYTDDFDGFPMFSPDGRYLVWGSNRNPSHDGNTNVFIAEWVENPASAAGM
;
A
#
# COMPACT_ATOMS: atom_id res chain seq x y z
N MET A 1 -32.59 55.05 -15.61
CA MET A 1 -32.12 55.64 -16.87
C MET A 1 -30.79 54.93 -17.16
N ASP A 2 -30.60 53.98 -18.02
CA ASP A 2 -31.19 53.54 -19.26
C ASP A 2 -31.21 52.02 -19.38
N ARG A 3 -32.24 51.56 -20.05
CA ARG A 3 -32.46 50.15 -20.43
C ARG A 3 -31.62 49.77 -21.64
N PHE A 4 -31.10 48.54 -21.67
CA PHE A 4 -30.85 47.86 -22.93
C PHE A 4 -31.29 46.41 -22.88
N THR A 5 -32.13 46.10 -23.83
CA THR A 5 -32.86 44.85 -24.08
C THR A 5 -31.99 43.86 -24.89
N PRO A 6 -32.32 42.55 -24.88
CA PRO A 6 -31.53 41.50 -25.54
C PRO A 6 -31.92 41.31 -27.00
N ARG A 7 -30.96 40.90 -27.81
CA ARG A 7 -31.20 40.42 -29.18
C ARG A 7 -31.14 38.88 -29.24
N LEU A 8 -32.27 38.29 -29.57
CA LEU A 8 -32.38 36.93 -30.13
C LEU A 8 -31.75 36.89 -31.51
N SER A 9 -31.06 35.83 -31.84
CA SER A 9 -30.77 35.43 -33.21
C SER A 9 -31.09 33.95 -33.41
N ALA A 10 -31.79 33.70 -34.50
CA ALA A 10 -32.58 32.49 -34.81
C ALA A 10 -31.77 31.31 -35.29
N LEU A 11 -32.34 30.15 -35.04
CA LEU A 11 -32.01 28.83 -35.62
C LEU A 11 -32.07 28.82 -37.15
N SER A 12 -31.19 28.05 -37.77
CA SER A 12 -31.39 27.50 -39.09
C SER A 12 -31.13 25.99 -39.05
N THR A 13 -32.22 25.25 -39.18
CA THR A 13 -32.28 23.81 -39.32
C THR A 13 -32.08 23.46 -40.83
N ALA A 14 -31.09 22.63 -41.11
CA ALA A 14 -30.96 22.03 -42.45
C ALA A 14 -31.26 20.51 -42.33
N LEU A 15 -32.42 20.09 -42.85
CA LEU A 15 -32.76 18.72 -43.14
C LEU A 15 -32.02 18.28 -44.41
N LEU A 16 -31.30 17.15 -44.34
CA LEU A 16 -30.83 16.43 -45.52
C LEU A 16 -31.52 15.08 -45.57
N THR A 17 -32.42 14.94 -46.53
CA THR A 17 -33.07 13.67 -46.95
C THR A 17 -32.11 12.93 -47.87
N VAL A 18 -31.79 11.67 -47.57
CA VAL A 18 -31.14 10.75 -48.51
C VAL A 18 -32.10 9.64 -48.86
N ALA A 19 -32.32 9.52 -50.16
CA ALA A 19 -33.20 8.55 -50.80
C ALA A 19 -32.57 7.15 -50.87
N PHE A 20 -33.39 6.13 -50.61
CA PHE A 20 -33.06 4.73 -50.87
C PHE A 20 -33.15 4.43 -52.39
N ALA A 21 -32.11 3.81 -52.91
CA ALA A 21 -32.19 3.06 -54.16
C ALA A 21 -31.73 1.61 -53.90
N ALA A 22 -32.64 0.68 -54.08
CA ALA A 22 -32.37 -0.75 -54.09
C ALA A 22 -31.99 -1.17 -55.52
N CYS A 23 -30.95 -2.01 -55.66
CA CYS A 23 -30.90 -3.15 -56.60
C CYS A 23 -29.54 -3.83 -56.60
N GLY A 24 -29.55 -5.17 -56.58
CA GLY A 24 -28.54 -6.00 -57.23
C GLY A 24 -27.70 -6.87 -56.32
N GLY A 25 -28.03 -8.17 -56.27
CA GLY A 25 -27.25 -9.20 -55.56
C GLY A 25 -25.87 -9.45 -56.19
N GLY A 26 -24.96 -9.86 -55.34
CA GLY A 26 -23.62 -10.33 -55.68
C GLY A 26 -23.08 -11.02 -54.44
N ASP A 27 -22.77 -12.30 -54.58
CA ASP A 27 -22.20 -13.14 -53.54
C ASP A 27 -20.95 -12.48 -52.94
N ALA A 28 -20.96 -12.24 -51.65
CA ALA A 28 -19.77 -11.83 -50.88
C ALA A 28 -19.06 -13.10 -50.35
N PRO A 29 -17.71 -13.17 -50.41
CA PRO A 29 -16.97 -14.25 -49.80
C PRO A 29 -17.07 -14.17 -48.27
N ASP A 30 -17.10 -15.35 -47.63
CA ASP A 30 -17.11 -15.53 -46.20
C ASP A 30 -16.01 -14.67 -45.53
N ALA A 31 -16.41 -13.73 -44.71
CA ALA A 31 -15.51 -13.03 -43.82
C ALA A 31 -15.14 -13.99 -42.68
N GLU A 32 -13.90 -14.46 -42.67
CA GLU A 32 -13.30 -15.12 -41.52
C GLU A 32 -13.42 -14.18 -40.30
N SER A 33 -14.08 -14.67 -39.26
CA SER A 33 -14.07 -14.02 -37.92
C SER A 33 -12.65 -13.90 -37.45
N PRO A 34 -12.21 -12.74 -36.91
CA PRO A 34 -10.91 -12.65 -36.31
C PRO A 34 -10.87 -13.61 -35.11
N ASP A 35 -9.90 -14.51 -35.16
CA ASP A 35 -9.53 -15.43 -34.07
C ASP A 35 -9.14 -14.59 -32.83
N THR A 36 -10.04 -14.53 -31.83
CA THR A 36 -9.80 -13.85 -30.55
C THR A 36 -9.09 -14.78 -29.58
N SER A 37 -7.93 -15.30 -29.95
CA SER A 37 -7.12 -16.18 -29.11
C SER A 37 -5.71 -15.65 -28.83
N ASP A 38 -5.57 -14.34 -28.59
CA ASP A 38 -4.36 -13.78 -27.98
C ASP A 38 -4.72 -12.91 -26.77
N ALA A 39 -5.37 -13.52 -25.77
CA ALA A 39 -5.19 -13.07 -24.42
C ALA A 39 -3.78 -13.54 -23.98
N PRO A 40 -2.92 -12.68 -23.44
CA PRO A 40 -1.62 -13.12 -22.92
C PRO A 40 -1.91 -14.20 -21.89
N SER A 41 -1.38 -15.41 -22.11
CA SER A 41 -1.39 -16.45 -21.10
C SER A 41 -0.60 -15.91 -19.90
N SER A 42 -1.29 -15.54 -18.82
CA SER A 42 -0.60 -15.28 -17.56
C SER A 42 0.15 -16.56 -17.22
N SER A 43 1.45 -16.57 -17.38
CA SER A 43 2.28 -17.64 -16.83
C SER A 43 1.95 -17.67 -15.33
N ALA A 44 1.47 -18.82 -14.85
CA ALA A 44 1.11 -18.97 -13.46
C ALA A 44 2.33 -18.58 -12.61
N MET A 45 2.14 -17.65 -11.68
CA MET A 45 3.17 -17.26 -10.71
C MET A 45 3.77 -18.50 -10.08
N THR A 46 5.10 -18.62 -10.08
CA THR A 46 5.81 -19.76 -9.49
C THR A 46 6.61 -19.28 -8.29
N ILE A 47 6.32 -19.83 -7.12
CA ILE A 47 7.09 -19.59 -5.90
C ILE A 47 8.04 -20.77 -5.71
N GLY A 48 9.30 -20.59 -6.13
CA GLY A 48 10.37 -21.56 -5.93
C GLY A 48 11.20 -21.27 -4.68
N ALA A 49 11.23 -20.01 -4.28
CA ALA A 49 12.03 -19.50 -3.17
C ALA A 49 11.45 -19.85 -1.79
N GLY A 50 12.31 -19.67 -0.77
CA GLY A 50 11.96 -19.82 0.64
C GLY A 50 11.81 -21.29 1.09
N GLU A 51 11.60 -21.45 2.40
CA GLU A 51 11.45 -22.74 3.06
C GLU A 51 9.99 -23.00 3.43
N PRO A 52 9.46 -24.23 3.25
CA PRO A 52 8.12 -24.58 3.71
C PRO A 52 8.00 -24.38 5.23
N PHE A 53 6.88 -23.81 5.66
CA PHE A 53 6.56 -23.57 7.06
C PHE A 53 5.17 -24.12 7.39
N ALA A 54 4.98 -24.66 8.59
CA ALA A 54 3.67 -25.17 9.00
C ALA A 54 2.77 -24.03 9.45
N ALA A 55 1.60 -23.87 8.82
CA ALA A 55 0.58 -22.96 9.30
C ALA A 55 -0.06 -23.49 10.59
N ASP A 56 -0.56 -22.59 11.44
CA ASP A 56 -1.43 -22.96 12.56
C ASP A 56 -2.75 -23.55 12.01
N ALA A 57 -3.31 -24.56 12.68
CA ALA A 57 -4.53 -25.22 12.23
C ALA A 57 -5.76 -24.27 12.16
N ARG A 58 -5.70 -23.12 12.84
CA ARG A 58 -6.73 -22.05 12.82
C ARG A 58 -6.63 -21.16 11.59
N GLU A 59 -5.48 -21.11 10.94
CA GLU A 59 -5.17 -20.25 9.77
C GLU A 59 -5.70 -20.88 8.47
N GLY A 60 -6.99 -21.16 8.41
CA GLY A 60 -7.61 -21.91 7.32
C GLY A 60 -7.50 -21.25 5.93
N HIS A 61 -7.28 -19.94 5.87
CA HIS A 61 -7.06 -19.21 4.63
C HIS A 61 -5.64 -19.39 4.06
N LEU A 62 -4.67 -19.83 4.88
CA LEU A 62 -3.26 -19.89 4.54
C LEU A 62 -2.82 -21.33 4.27
N VAL A 63 -2.55 -21.65 3.00
CA VAL A 63 -2.04 -22.98 2.62
C VAL A 63 -0.68 -22.84 1.93
N ASN A 64 0.11 -23.89 1.94
CA ASN A 64 1.46 -23.93 1.34
C ASN A 64 2.35 -22.77 1.83
N LEU A 65 2.23 -22.44 3.12
CA LEU A 65 2.99 -21.38 3.77
C LEU A 65 4.49 -21.58 3.64
N ARG A 66 5.22 -20.51 3.30
CA ARG A 66 6.68 -20.48 3.16
C ARG A 66 7.25 -19.25 3.84
N GLN A 67 8.42 -19.40 4.45
CA GLN A 67 9.26 -18.31 4.91
C GLN A 67 10.25 -17.93 3.81
N LEU A 68 10.30 -16.65 3.44
CA LEU A 68 11.14 -16.13 2.34
C LEU A 68 12.47 -15.56 2.82
N THR A 69 12.50 -14.92 4.01
CA THR A 69 13.71 -14.29 4.58
C THR A 69 14.06 -14.90 5.92
N PHE A 70 15.34 -14.84 6.32
CA PHE A 70 15.85 -15.60 7.49
C PHE A 70 16.77 -14.78 8.40
N GLU A 71 17.30 -13.64 7.93
CA GLU A 71 18.28 -12.84 8.64
C GLU A 71 17.91 -11.36 8.66
N GLY A 72 18.23 -10.66 9.74
CA GLY A 72 17.90 -9.26 9.93
C GLY A 72 16.43 -9.05 10.27
N GLU A 73 15.95 -7.81 10.15
CA GLU A 73 14.54 -7.46 10.26
C GLU A 73 14.00 -7.12 8.87
N ASN A 74 12.97 -7.84 8.43
CA ASN A 74 12.42 -7.72 7.09
C ASN A 74 10.92 -7.41 7.19
N ALA A 75 10.47 -6.32 6.56
CA ALA A 75 9.09 -5.85 6.66
C ALA A 75 8.63 -5.19 5.35
N GLU A 76 7.34 -4.91 5.28
CA GLU A 76 6.72 -4.15 4.19
C GLU A 76 7.05 -4.73 2.81
N ALA A 77 6.76 -6.04 2.65
CA ALA A 77 6.99 -6.73 1.39
C ALA A 77 5.77 -6.59 0.47
N TYR A 78 5.97 -6.00 -0.71
CA TYR A 78 4.92 -5.70 -1.66
C TYR A 78 5.22 -6.27 -3.04
N PHE A 79 4.19 -6.82 -3.71
CA PHE A 79 4.34 -7.46 -5.01
C PHE A 79 4.59 -6.47 -6.15
N SER A 80 5.37 -6.89 -7.13
CA SER A 80 5.35 -6.30 -8.47
C SER A 80 4.02 -6.61 -9.17
N ASN A 81 3.63 -5.78 -10.15
CA ASN A 81 2.35 -5.94 -10.86
C ASN A 81 2.22 -7.27 -11.62
N ASP A 82 3.33 -7.85 -12.04
CA ASP A 82 3.36 -9.18 -12.67
C ASP A 82 3.37 -10.34 -11.63
N GLY A 83 3.48 -9.99 -10.33
CA GLY A 83 3.49 -10.92 -9.22
C GLY A 83 4.76 -11.77 -9.09
N THR A 84 5.80 -11.52 -9.87
CA THR A 84 7.01 -12.35 -9.89
C THR A 84 8.05 -11.97 -8.84
N ARG A 85 7.98 -10.73 -8.32
CA ARG A 85 8.94 -10.17 -7.37
C ARG A 85 8.24 -9.49 -6.21
N LEU A 86 9.00 -9.32 -5.13
CA LEU A 86 8.65 -8.45 -4.00
C LEU A 86 9.67 -7.30 -3.93
N VAL A 87 9.22 -6.14 -3.46
CA VAL A 87 10.07 -5.10 -2.89
C VAL A 87 9.83 -5.07 -1.39
N TYR A 88 10.88 -4.91 -0.58
CA TYR A 88 10.76 -4.91 0.88
C TYR A 88 11.89 -4.11 1.53
N GLN A 89 11.69 -3.73 2.78
CA GLN A 89 12.74 -3.13 3.59
C GLN A 89 13.42 -4.19 4.48
N ARG A 90 14.73 -4.04 4.65
CA ARG A 90 15.56 -4.92 5.48
C ARG A 90 16.54 -4.10 6.31
N THR A 91 16.53 -4.34 7.63
CA THR A 91 17.64 -3.97 8.52
C THR A 91 18.62 -5.13 8.58
N PRO A 92 19.92 -4.94 8.30
CA PRO A 92 20.92 -6.00 8.39
C PRO A 92 21.04 -6.59 9.81
N ALA A 93 21.38 -7.87 9.95
CA ALA A 93 21.52 -8.56 11.23
C ALA A 93 22.62 -7.95 12.13
N GLU A 94 23.66 -7.38 11.52
CA GLU A 94 24.74 -6.65 12.22
C GLU A 94 24.32 -5.25 12.69
N GLY A 95 23.07 -4.85 12.41
CA GLY A 95 22.55 -3.52 12.71
C GLY A 95 22.81 -2.51 11.60
N GLY A 96 22.27 -1.33 11.76
CA GLY A 96 22.30 -0.25 10.76
C GLY A 96 20.91 0.30 10.49
N CYS A 97 20.74 0.91 9.32
CA CYS A 97 19.45 1.39 8.85
C CYS A 97 18.81 0.40 7.90
N ASP A 98 17.49 0.47 7.87
CA ASP A 98 16.68 -0.18 6.85
C ASP A 98 17.14 0.24 5.46
N GLN A 99 17.22 -0.72 4.55
CA GLN A 99 17.50 -0.53 3.12
C GLN A 99 16.45 -1.26 2.29
N ILE A 100 16.24 -0.80 1.06
CA ILE A 100 15.25 -1.38 0.16
C ILE A 100 15.91 -2.42 -0.74
N PHE A 101 15.25 -3.58 -0.82
CA PHE A 101 15.65 -4.70 -1.65
C PHE A 101 14.48 -5.18 -2.52
N THR A 102 14.80 -5.74 -3.68
CA THR A 102 13.89 -6.63 -4.41
C THR A 102 14.20 -8.09 -4.09
N PHE A 103 13.19 -8.95 -4.28
CA PHE A 103 13.27 -10.39 -4.07
C PHE A 103 12.55 -11.11 -5.21
N ASP A 104 13.26 -11.99 -5.94
CA ASP A 104 12.68 -12.82 -6.98
C ASP A 104 12.03 -14.07 -6.36
N LEU A 105 10.74 -14.26 -6.58
CA LEU A 105 9.95 -15.33 -5.97
C LEU A 105 10.25 -16.72 -6.52
N ALA A 106 10.80 -16.83 -7.71
CA ALA A 106 11.16 -18.11 -8.31
C ALA A 106 12.52 -18.60 -7.82
N THR A 107 13.49 -17.69 -7.71
CA THR A 107 14.90 -18.02 -7.44
C THR A 107 15.35 -17.72 -6.02
N GLY A 108 14.72 -16.74 -5.34
CA GLY A 108 15.16 -16.22 -4.05
C GLY A 108 16.31 -15.21 -4.16
N GLU A 109 16.65 -14.76 -5.36
CA GLU A 109 17.66 -13.72 -5.57
C GLU A 109 17.18 -12.39 -4.96
N GLN A 110 18.10 -11.71 -4.28
CA GLN A 110 17.85 -10.41 -3.64
C GLN A 110 18.78 -9.37 -4.22
N GLN A 111 18.23 -8.20 -4.55
CA GLN A 111 18.99 -7.09 -5.10
C GLN A 111 18.77 -5.83 -4.28
N LEU A 112 19.86 -5.14 -3.87
CA LEU A 112 19.78 -3.83 -3.21
C LEU A 112 19.33 -2.78 -4.23
N VAL A 113 18.29 -2.03 -3.88
CA VAL A 113 17.73 -0.93 -4.69
C VAL A 113 18.16 0.44 -4.16
N SER A 114 18.12 0.63 -2.84
CA SER A 114 18.51 1.89 -2.21
C SER A 114 20.03 2.08 -2.18
N THR A 115 20.48 3.27 -1.76
CA THR A 115 21.91 3.66 -1.81
C THR A 115 22.82 2.89 -0.86
N GLY A 116 22.28 2.12 0.10
CA GLY A 116 23.04 1.50 1.17
C GLY A 116 23.44 2.47 2.30
N THR A 117 23.01 3.74 2.21
CA THR A 117 23.29 4.80 3.20
C THR A 117 22.02 5.53 3.61
N GLY A 118 22.05 6.21 4.75
CA GLY A 118 20.87 6.82 5.36
C GLY A 118 19.87 5.75 5.81
N ARG A 119 18.68 6.14 6.13
CA ARG A 119 17.54 5.25 6.44
C ARG A 119 16.53 5.29 5.30
N THR A 120 16.01 4.14 4.92
CA THR A 120 14.92 4.03 3.94
C THR A 120 13.68 3.45 4.58
N THR A 121 12.52 3.64 3.95
CA THR A 121 11.26 3.00 4.34
C THR A 121 10.27 2.97 3.18
N CYS A 122 9.22 2.12 3.30
CA CYS A 122 8.01 2.16 2.50
C CYS A 122 8.28 2.26 1.01
N SER A 123 8.60 1.15 0.40
CA SER A 123 8.89 1.06 -1.04
C SER A 123 7.72 0.46 -1.81
N TYR A 124 7.59 0.80 -3.09
CA TYR A 124 6.57 0.25 -3.97
C TYR A 124 7.05 0.17 -5.42
N PHE A 125 6.60 -0.85 -6.18
CA PHE A 125 6.93 -0.94 -7.59
C PHE A 125 6.14 0.06 -8.44
N TYR A 126 6.79 0.61 -9.46
CA TYR A 126 6.09 1.23 -10.57
C TYR A 126 5.34 0.17 -11.39
N PRO A 127 4.25 0.55 -12.12
CA PRO A 127 3.40 -0.41 -12.83
C PRO A 127 4.13 -1.27 -13.86
N GLU A 128 5.18 -0.74 -14.50
CA GLU A 128 6.03 -1.48 -15.43
C GLU A 128 6.95 -2.51 -14.75
N GLY A 129 7.11 -2.41 -13.41
CA GLY A 129 7.90 -3.35 -12.61
C GLY A 129 9.41 -3.16 -12.67
N GLU A 130 9.93 -2.21 -13.45
CA GLU A 130 11.36 -1.96 -13.64
C GLU A 130 11.91 -0.88 -12.71
N ARG A 131 11.03 -0.10 -12.06
CA ARG A 131 11.39 0.96 -11.12
C ARG A 131 10.69 0.78 -9.79
N VAL A 132 11.34 1.33 -8.76
CA VAL A 132 10.87 1.31 -7.36
C VAL A 132 10.87 2.74 -6.83
N ILE A 133 9.76 3.14 -6.17
CA ILE A 133 9.72 4.34 -5.34
C ILE A 133 10.00 3.94 -3.89
N PHE A 134 10.70 4.79 -3.15
CA PHE A 134 10.95 4.60 -1.71
C PHE A 134 11.25 5.94 -1.04
N ALA A 135 11.05 6.00 0.26
CA ALA A 135 11.47 7.15 1.07
C ALA A 135 12.89 6.94 1.61
N SER A 136 13.71 8.01 1.62
CA SER A 136 15.08 7.92 2.11
C SER A 136 15.60 9.24 2.69
N THR A 137 16.44 9.11 3.72
CA THR A 137 17.13 10.25 4.37
C THR A 137 18.56 10.48 3.87
N HIS A 138 19.04 9.68 2.90
CA HIS A 138 20.46 9.66 2.48
C HIS A 138 20.96 11.01 1.93
N ALA A 139 20.08 11.86 1.37
CA ALA A 139 20.45 13.17 0.86
C ALA A 139 20.86 14.14 1.99
N GLU A 140 20.25 14.04 3.17
CA GLU A 140 20.63 14.82 4.34
C GLU A 140 21.89 14.24 4.99
N SER A 141 21.97 12.90 5.15
CA SER A 141 23.09 12.22 5.78
C SER A 141 23.23 10.78 5.31
N GLU A 142 24.48 10.35 5.07
CA GLU A 142 24.81 8.94 4.86
C GLU A 142 24.67 8.09 6.12
N MET A 143 24.64 8.71 7.29
CA MET A 143 24.49 8.02 8.58
C MET A 143 23.01 7.76 8.89
N CYS A 144 22.76 6.72 9.68
CA CYS A 144 21.44 6.49 10.25
C CYS A 144 21.00 7.67 11.13
N PRO A 145 19.78 8.19 10.96
CA PRO A 145 19.19 9.10 11.93
C PRO A 145 19.19 8.47 13.33
N ALA A 146 19.33 9.30 14.36
CA ALA A 146 19.23 8.83 15.73
C ALA A 146 17.83 8.22 15.98
N PRO A 147 17.73 7.08 16.69
CA PRO A 147 16.44 6.54 17.06
C PRO A 147 15.68 7.52 17.96
N PRO A 148 14.32 7.49 17.94
CA PRO A 148 13.52 8.38 18.78
C PRO A 148 13.74 8.10 20.28
N ASP A 149 13.54 9.14 21.10
CA ASP A 149 13.55 9.01 22.56
C ASP A 149 12.27 8.31 23.04
N MET A 150 12.41 7.05 23.47
CA MET A 150 11.34 6.23 24.01
C MET A 150 10.95 6.54 25.46
N SER A 151 11.60 7.54 26.12
CA SER A 151 11.28 7.91 27.51
C SER A 151 9.84 8.42 27.69
N GLN A 152 9.21 8.86 26.60
CA GLN A 152 7.81 9.33 26.55
C GLN A 152 6.81 8.23 26.19
N GLY A 153 7.22 6.96 26.17
CA GLY A 153 6.47 5.82 25.69
C GLY A 153 6.83 5.44 24.24
N TYR A 154 6.08 4.51 23.66
CA TYR A 154 6.30 4.08 22.29
C TYR A 154 5.89 5.19 21.31
N VAL A 155 6.82 5.61 20.47
CA VAL A 155 6.63 6.66 19.47
C VAL A 155 7.34 6.28 18.17
N TRP A 156 6.81 6.78 17.04
CA TRP A 156 7.49 6.73 15.75
C TRP A 156 8.14 8.08 15.45
N ALA A 157 9.32 8.03 14.85
CA ALA A 157 10.00 9.23 14.36
C ALA A 157 9.49 9.60 12.96
N VAL A 158 9.11 10.86 12.80
CA VAL A 158 8.76 11.51 11.54
C VAL A 158 9.96 12.37 11.15
N TYR A 159 10.98 11.72 10.55
CA TYR A 159 12.22 12.44 10.21
C TYR A 159 11.95 13.42 9.06
N PRO A 160 12.22 14.74 9.25
CA PRO A 160 11.96 15.73 8.20
C PRO A 160 12.92 15.65 7.01
N SER A 161 13.87 14.75 7.07
CA SER A 161 14.83 14.44 5.99
C SER A 161 14.40 13.31 5.07
N TYR A 162 13.23 12.73 5.29
CA TYR A 162 12.67 11.77 4.32
C TYR A 162 12.12 12.51 3.10
N ASP A 163 12.70 12.18 1.97
CA ASP A 163 12.19 12.50 0.63
C ASP A 163 11.88 11.23 -0.16
N LEU A 164 11.02 11.35 -1.15
CA LEU A 164 10.71 10.29 -2.09
C LEU A 164 11.74 10.23 -3.21
N TRP A 165 12.19 9.02 -3.49
CA TRP A 165 13.19 8.69 -4.50
C TRP A 165 12.70 7.59 -5.41
N ILE A 166 13.15 7.61 -6.66
CA ILE A 166 12.91 6.58 -7.65
C ILE A 166 14.26 6.02 -8.07
N ALA A 167 14.35 4.69 -8.15
CA ALA A 167 15.49 4.00 -8.76
C ALA A 167 14.99 2.87 -9.65
N ASP A 168 15.85 2.40 -10.56
CA ASP A 168 15.62 1.12 -11.21
C ASP A 168 15.68 -0.01 -10.17
N ASP A 169 15.08 -1.14 -10.43
CA ASP A 169 15.00 -2.29 -9.51
C ASP A 169 16.37 -2.92 -9.19
N ASP A 170 17.41 -2.55 -9.95
CA ASP A 170 18.81 -2.89 -9.69
C ASP A 170 19.60 -1.80 -8.94
N GLY A 171 18.92 -0.70 -8.53
CA GLY A 171 19.49 0.45 -7.84
C GLY A 171 20.08 1.51 -8.76
N GLY A 172 19.98 1.35 -10.09
CA GLY A 172 20.42 2.34 -11.09
C GLY A 172 19.50 3.55 -11.18
N ASN A 173 19.95 4.56 -11.92
CA ASN A 173 19.18 5.75 -12.33
C ASN A 173 18.43 6.46 -11.19
N LEU A 174 19.04 6.52 -9.99
CA LEU A 174 18.45 7.15 -8.79
C LEU A 174 18.06 8.62 -9.08
N THR A 175 16.81 8.96 -8.78
CA THR A 175 16.25 10.29 -9.00
C THR A 175 15.42 10.71 -7.78
N GLN A 176 15.66 11.93 -7.27
CA GLN A 176 14.85 12.56 -6.24
C GLN A 176 13.53 13.04 -6.83
N LEU A 177 12.42 12.72 -6.16
CA LEU A 177 11.07 13.09 -6.60
C LEU A 177 10.50 14.24 -5.77
N THR A 178 10.79 14.29 -4.47
CA THR A 178 10.41 15.39 -3.59
C THR A 178 11.63 16.01 -2.92
N ASP A 179 11.55 17.32 -2.64
CA ASP A 179 12.57 18.12 -1.93
C ASP A 179 11.91 19.18 -1.05
N THR A 180 10.62 19.02 -0.75
CA THR A 180 9.85 19.93 0.09
C THR A 180 10.27 19.73 1.55
N PRO A 181 10.56 20.81 2.33
CA PRO A 181 10.89 20.67 3.73
C PRO A 181 9.80 19.92 4.51
N GLY A 182 10.20 18.88 5.24
CA GLY A 182 9.30 18.04 6.01
C GLY A 182 9.41 16.57 5.63
N TYR A 183 8.56 15.75 6.21
CA TYR A 183 8.49 14.32 5.96
C TYR A 183 7.68 14.05 4.69
N ASP A 184 8.27 13.37 3.71
CA ASP A 184 7.58 12.80 2.55
C ASP A 184 7.90 11.31 2.48
N ALA A 185 6.92 10.42 2.74
CA ALA A 185 7.12 8.96 2.75
C ALA A 185 5.82 8.19 2.48
N GLU A 186 5.88 6.86 2.61
CA GLU A 186 4.74 5.94 2.50
C GLU A 186 4.04 6.02 1.13
N ALA A 187 4.81 6.21 0.06
CA ALA A 187 4.25 6.36 -1.28
C ALA A 187 3.82 5.01 -1.88
N THR A 188 2.59 4.95 -2.38
CA THR A 188 2.04 3.86 -3.19
C THR A 188 1.44 4.37 -4.48
N LEU A 189 1.30 3.50 -5.48
CA LEU A 189 0.89 3.90 -6.83
C LEU A 189 -0.53 3.40 -7.15
N SER A 190 -1.26 4.19 -7.95
CA SER A 190 -2.55 3.76 -8.49
C SER A 190 -2.37 2.57 -9.44
N PRO A 191 -3.32 1.62 -9.50
CA PRO A 191 -3.26 0.51 -10.45
C PRO A 191 -3.20 0.94 -11.91
N GLN A 192 -3.72 2.14 -12.24
CA GLN A 192 -3.66 2.72 -13.58
C GLN A 192 -2.28 3.28 -13.92
N GLY A 193 -1.40 3.46 -12.92
CA GLY A 193 -0.08 4.02 -13.12
C GLY A 193 -0.08 5.49 -13.54
N ASP A 194 -1.06 6.26 -13.10
CA ASP A 194 -1.20 7.69 -13.41
C ASP A 194 -0.93 8.61 -12.22
N ARG A 195 -1.10 8.09 -11.00
CA ARG A 195 -0.90 8.84 -9.75
C ARG A 195 -0.23 8.00 -8.68
N MET A 196 0.38 8.68 -7.73
CA MET A 196 0.80 8.12 -6.45
C MET A 196 0.11 8.85 -5.29
N ILE A 197 -0.03 8.17 -4.16
CA ILE A 197 -0.47 8.72 -2.89
C ILE A 197 0.65 8.56 -1.87
N PHE A 198 0.86 9.54 -1.01
CA PHE A 198 1.94 9.54 -0.02
C PHE A 198 1.56 10.36 1.21
N THR A 199 2.26 10.15 2.32
CA THR A 199 2.12 10.92 3.56
C THR A 199 3.13 12.06 3.58
N SER A 200 2.69 13.27 3.97
CA SER A 200 3.56 14.45 4.01
C SER A 200 3.22 15.37 5.18
N THR A 201 4.26 16.05 5.72
CA THR A 201 4.09 17.11 6.73
C THR A 201 4.23 18.51 6.15
N ARG A 202 4.17 18.70 4.84
CA ARG A 202 4.41 19.98 4.14
C ARG A 202 3.50 21.12 4.58
N ASP A 203 2.30 20.86 5.05
CA ASP A 203 1.32 21.85 5.56
C ASP A 203 1.25 21.86 7.09
N GLY A 204 2.20 21.19 7.78
CA GLY A 204 2.38 21.25 9.23
C GLY A 204 1.66 20.15 10.02
N ASP A 205 0.98 19.23 9.36
CA ASP A 205 0.36 18.03 9.91
C ASP A 205 0.70 16.81 9.03
N LEU A 206 0.42 15.61 9.51
CA LEU A 206 0.61 14.36 8.75
C LEU A 206 -0.64 14.06 7.93
N ASP A 207 -0.62 14.48 6.68
CA ASP A 207 -1.74 14.32 5.75
C ASP A 207 -1.37 13.46 4.53
N LEU A 208 -2.40 12.92 3.90
CA LEU A 208 -2.27 12.26 2.60
C LEU A 208 -2.26 13.29 1.47
N TYR A 209 -1.33 13.09 0.56
CA TYR A 209 -1.21 13.84 -0.69
C TYR A 209 -1.17 12.89 -1.87
N THR A 210 -1.61 13.36 -3.02
CA THR A 210 -1.45 12.65 -4.29
C THR A 210 -0.72 13.53 -5.30
N MET A 211 0.05 12.91 -6.19
CA MET A 211 0.76 13.60 -7.29
C MET A 211 0.85 12.71 -8.52
N ALA A 212 1.18 13.29 -9.67
CA ALA A 212 1.54 12.54 -10.87
C ALA A 212 2.86 11.78 -10.67
N LEU A 213 3.13 10.74 -11.47
CA LEU A 213 4.32 9.89 -11.32
C LEU A 213 5.65 10.62 -11.56
N ASP A 214 5.62 11.81 -12.14
CA ASP A 214 6.78 12.68 -12.34
C ASP A 214 6.98 13.72 -11.22
N GLY A 215 6.20 13.64 -10.13
CA GLY A 215 6.22 14.57 -8.99
C GLY A 215 5.39 15.83 -9.19
N SER A 216 4.76 16.02 -10.34
CA SER A 216 3.92 17.19 -10.63
C SER A 216 2.49 17.04 -10.08
N ASP A 217 1.70 18.11 -10.12
CA ASP A 217 0.27 18.14 -9.77
C ASP A 217 -0.01 17.58 -8.37
N VAL A 218 0.74 18.07 -7.36
CA VAL A 218 0.58 17.69 -5.96
C VAL A 218 -0.74 18.24 -5.41
N ARG A 219 -1.55 17.39 -4.76
CA ARG A 219 -2.85 17.73 -4.18
C ARG A 219 -2.99 17.12 -2.80
N ARG A 220 -3.43 17.90 -1.82
CA ARG A 220 -3.78 17.41 -0.48
C ARG A 220 -5.10 16.65 -0.55
N ILE A 221 -5.16 15.48 0.11
CA ILE A 221 -6.32 14.56 0.16
C ILE A 221 -7.01 14.64 1.52
N THR A 222 -6.25 14.68 2.61
CA THR A 222 -6.78 14.82 3.97
C THR A 222 -6.36 16.16 4.57
N ASP A 223 -7.18 16.71 5.51
CA ASP A 223 -6.94 18.03 6.12
C ASP A 223 -7.43 18.10 7.58
N ARG A 224 -7.85 16.97 8.15
CA ARG A 224 -8.27 16.90 9.55
C ARG A 224 -7.04 16.74 10.43
N VAL A 225 -6.96 17.60 11.50
CA VAL A 225 -5.83 17.52 12.45
C VAL A 225 -5.72 16.12 13.03
N GLY A 226 -4.52 15.51 12.86
CA GLY A 226 -4.23 14.17 13.27
C GLY A 226 -3.21 13.48 12.36
N TYR A 227 -3.06 12.20 12.52
CA TYR A 227 -2.18 11.37 11.70
C TYR A 227 -2.99 10.67 10.61
N ASP A 228 -2.61 10.88 9.36
CA ASP A 228 -3.06 10.13 8.20
C ASP A 228 -1.83 9.52 7.50
N GLY A 229 -1.81 8.19 7.28
CA GLY A 229 -0.64 7.57 6.64
C GLY A 229 -0.86 6.16 6.10
N GLY A 230 0.10 5.70 5.29
CA GLY A 230 0.15 4.36 4.74
C GLY A 230 -1.04 4.00 3.86
N ALA A 231 -1.35 4.87 2.90
CA ALA A 231 -2.50 4.69 2.02
C ALA A 231 -2.21 3.77 0.84
N PHE A 232 -3.22 2.96 0.46
CA PHE A 232 -3.22 2.13 -0.75
C PHE A 232 -4.49 2.38 -1.57
N TYR A 233 -4.36 2.28 -2.89
CA TYR A 233 -5.51 2.31 -3.78
C TYR A 233 -6.26 0.97 -3.81
N SER A 234 -7.57 1.02 -4.08
CA SER A 234 -8.36 -0.18 -4.42
C SER A 234 -7.91 -0.79 -5.76
N PRO A 235 -8.20 -2.08 -6.04
CA PRO A 235 -7.79 -2.73 -7.29
C PRO A 235 -8.27 -2.02 -8.57
N ASP A 236 -9.40 -1.33 -8.51
CA ASP A 236 -9.94 -0.52 -9.61
C ASP A 236 -9.47 0.94 -9.59
N GLY A 237 -8.72 1.36 -8.56
CA GLY A 237 -8.22 2.71 -8.35
C GLY A 237 -9.27 3.75 -7.96
N SER A 238 -10.52 3.34 -7.72
CA SER A 238 -11.62 4.26 -7.38
C SER A 238 -11.63 4.72 -5.93
N LYS A 239 -10.97 3.97 -5.05
CA LYS A 239 -10.91 4.23 -3.60
C LYS A 239 -9.48 4.19 -3.08
N ILE A 240 -9.33 4.73 -1.87
CA ILE A 240 -8.13 4.62 -1.04
C ILE A 240 -8.51 4.05 0.33
N VAL A 241 -7.58 3.29 0.93
CA VAL A 241 -7.61 2.83 2.31
C VAL A 241 -6.36 3.33 3.01
N TRP A 242 -6.48 3.77 4.27
CA TRP A 242 -5.33 4.23 5.06
C TRP A 242 -5.58 4.01 6.56
N ARG A 243 -4.55 4.20 7.37
CA ARG A 243 -4.67 4.27 8.83
C ARG A 243 -4.63 5.72 9.29
N ALA A 244 -5.45 6.06 10.27
CA ALA A 244 -5.49 7.40 10.82
C ALA A 244 -5.76 7.42 12.33
N HIS A 245 -5.33 8.52 12.96
CA HIS A 245 -5.66 8.87 14.32
C HIS A 245 -6.01 10.36 14.40
N TYR A 246 -7.23 10.66 14.85
CA TYR A 246 -7.71 12.01 15.01
C TYR A 246 -7.92 12.30 16.50
N PRO A 247 -6.97 12.96 17.19
CA PRO A 247 -7.02 13.17 18.61
C PRO A 247 -8.24 14.02 19.02
N GLU A 248 -8.83 13.68 20.18
CA GLU A 248 -9.88 14.50 20.79
C GLU A 248 -9.32 15.81 21.32
N GLU A 249 -10.16 16.88 21.34
CA GLU A 249 -9.79 18.16 21.92
C GLU A 249 -9.39 18.02 23.40
N GLY A 250 -8.30 18.68 23.79
CA GLY A 250 -7.76 18.65 25.15
C GLY A 250 -6.44 17.90 25.26
N PRO A 251 -6.20 17.11 26.31
CA PRO A 251 -4.88 16.52 26.58
C PRO A 251 -4.34 15.64 25.46
N GLU A 252 -5.17 14.96 24.72
CA GLU A 252 -4.77 14.10 23.59
C GLU A 252 -4.28 14.94 22.42
N MET A 253 -5.02 15.95 22.03
CA MET A 253 -4.61 16.94 21.01
C MET A 253 -3.32 17.64 21.42
N ASP A 254 -3.21 18.05 22.69
CA ASP A 254 -2.00 18.71 23.21
C ASP A 254 -0.78 17.76 23.12
N ASP A 255 -0.93 16.45 23.42
CA ASP A 255 0.13 15.44 23.30
C ASP A 255 0.52 15.24 21.85
N TYR A 256 -0.46 15.10 20.94
CA TYR A 256 -0.24 14.94 19.50
C TYR A 256 0.57 16.12 18.92
N LEU A 257 0.12 17.34 19.13
CA LEU A 257 0.79 18.54 18.62
C LEU A 257 2.18 18.74 19.22
N ARG A 258 2.35 18.40 20.52
CA ARG A 258 3.65 18.44 21.20
C ARG A 258 4.62 17.42 20.60
N LEU A 259 4.19 16.19 20.35
CA LEU A 259 5.00 15.13 19.75
C LEU A 259 5.35 15.48 18.31
N LEU A 260 4.37 15.90 17.51
CA LEU A 260 4.58 16.30 16.12
C LEU A 260 5.60 17.44 16.01
N GLY A 261 5.54 18.43 16.90
CA GLY A 261 6.53 19.51 17.00
C GLY A 261 7.95 19.04 17.35
N GLN A 262 8.12 17.78 17.78
CA GLN A 262 9.40 17.11 18.03
C GLN A 262 9.77 16.10 16.92
N GLY A 263 8.98 16.02 15.84
CA GLY A 263 9.13 15.01 14.80
C GLY A 263 8.77 13.60 15.25
N LEU A 264 7.78 13.48 16.13
CA LEU A 264 7.32 12.21 16.70
C LEU A 264 5.80 12.09 16.61
N ILE A 265 5.30 10.85 16.52
CA ILE A 265 3.88 10.53 16.72
C ILE A 265 3.74 9.31 17.64
N ARG A 266 2.56 9.16 18.26
CA ARG A 266 2.18 7.98 19.05
C ARG A 266 1.27 7.08 18.19
N PRO A 267 1.72 5.89 17.76
CA PRO A 267 0.96 5.02 16.86
C PRO A 267 0.02 4.07 17.62
N SER A 268 -0.59 4.55 18.70
CA SER A 268 -1.62 3.83 19.44
C SER A 268 -3.00 4.36 19.03
N SER A 269 -4.01 3.51 18.98
CA SER A 269 -5.38 3.91 18.57
C SER A 269 -5.47 4.41 17.13
N LEU A 270 -4.81 3.72 16.22
CA LEU A 270 -4.94 3.95 14.79
C LEU A 270 -6.17 3.20 14.27
N GLU A 271 -7.04 3.89 13.53
CA GLU A 271 -8.21 3.27 12.90
C GLU A 271 -8.06 3.22 11.38
N VAL A 272 -8.73 2.26 10.75
CA VAL A 272 -8.75 2.11 9.28
C VAL A 272 -9.86 2.96 8.70
N TYR A 273 -9.54 3.72 7.66
CA TYR A 273 -10.45 4.57 6.91
C TYR A 273 -10.45 4.22 5.42
N VAL A 274 -11.57 4.47 4.75
CA VAL A 274 -11.73 4.35 3.30
C VAL A 274 -12.36 5.63 2.77
N ALA A 275 -11.96 6.06 1.59
CA ALA A 275 -12.57 7.16 0.85
C ALA A 275 -12.58 6.87 -0.66
N ASP A 276 -13.24 7.71 -1.43
CA ASP A 276 -13.00 7.77 -2.86
C ASP A 276 -11.57 8.30 -3.11
N ALA A 277 -10.97 7.97 -4.26
CA ALA A 277 -9.57 8.29 -4.54
C ALA A 277 -9.24 9.80 -4.55
N ASP A 278 -10.25 10.66 -4.63
CA ASP A 278 -10.13 12.12 -4.53
C ASP A 278 -10.24 12.65 -3.08
N GLY A 279 -10.37 11.76 -2.08
CA GLY A 279 -10.55 12.10 -0.66
C GLY A 279 -12.00 12.38 -0.25
N SER A 280 -12.96 12.29 -1.17
CA SER A 280 -14.37 12.45 -0.82
C SER A 280 -14.96 11.18 -0.21
N ASN A 281 -16.15 11.30 0.42
CA ASN A 281 -16.91 10.18 0.99
C ASN A 281 -16.12 9.34 2.03
N VAL A 282 -15.38 10.00 2.90
CA VAL A 282 -14.58 9.35 3.97
C VAL A 282 -15.48 8.53 4.89
N GLN A 283 -15.10 7.29 5.14
CA GLN A 283 -15.76 6.36 6.05
C GLN A 283 -14.73 5.70 6.96
N GLN A 284 -14.99 5.71 8.27
CA GLN A 284 -14.24 4.92 9.24
C GLN A 284 -14.70 3.46 9.17
N VAL A 285 -13.75 2.54 9.02
CA VAL A 285 -14.01 1.09 8.86
C VAL A 285 -13.87 0.36 10.20
N THR A 286 -12.88 0.72 11.01
CA THR A 286 -12.66 0.18 12.35
C THR A 286 -12.93 1.27 13.41
N ASP A 287 -13.43 0.84 14.60
CA ASP A 287 -13.65 1.68 15.77
C ASP A 287 -13.47 0.79 17.01
N ASN A 288 -12.23 0.36 17.23
CA ASN A 288 -11.91 -0.61 18.28
C ASN A 288 -10.89 -0.10 19.30
N GLY A 289 -10.33 1.11 19.08
CA GLY A 289 -9.36 1.74 19.99
C GLY A 289 -8.00 1.01 20.06
N ALA A 290 -7.75 0.08 19.13
CA ALA A 290 -6.49 -0.65 19.02
C ALA A 290 -5.52 0.07 18.06
N ALA A 291 -4.32 -0.44 17.90
CA ALA A 291 -3.43 -0.05 16.84
C ALA A 291 -3.72 -0.92 15.59
N ASN A 292 -4.38 -0.34 14.60
CA ASN A 292 -4.66 -0.98 13.31
C ASN A 292 -3.76 -0.36 12.26
N PHE A 293 -2.98 -1.15 11.50
CA PHE A 293 -2.09 -0.61 10.49
C PHE A 293 -1.86 -1.56 9.31
N GLY A 294 -1.19 -1.06 8.26
CA GLY A 294 -0.92 -1.79 7.04
C GLY A 294 -2.20 -2.28 6.33
N PRO A 295 -3.28 -1.45 6.24
CA PRO A 295 -4.48 -1.88 5.56
C PRO A 295 -4.24 -2.02 4.07
N PHE A 296 -4.73 -3.11 3.47
CA PHE A 296 -4.65 -3.36 2.04
C PHE A 296 -5.98 -3.92 1.51
N PHE A 297 -6.40 -3.50 0.32
CA PHE A 297 -7.61 -4.04 -0.28
C PHE A 297 -7.42 -5.49 -0.71
N HIS A 298 -8.42 -6.32 -0.39
CA HIS A 298 -8.58 -7.62 -1.03
C HIS A 298 -8.82 -7.43 -2.55
N PRO A 299 -8.35 -8.34 -3.43
CA PRO A 299 -8.51 -8.22 -4.88
C PRO A 299 -9.94 -8.04 -5.39
N SER A 300 -10.95 -8.45 -4.61
CA SER A 300 -12.36 -8.17 -4.91
C SER A 300 -12.74 -6.68 -4.80
N GLY A 301 -11.94 -5.86 -4.09
CA GLY A 301 -12.30 -4.49 -3.74
C GLY A 301 -13.37 -4.36 -2.65
N GLU A 302 -13.92 -5.47 -2.15
CA GLU A 302 -15.03 -5.48 -1.19
C GLU A 302 -14.58 -5.64 0.27
N LYS A 303 -13.33 -6.08 0.49
CA LYS A 303 -12.75 -6.33 1.81
C LYS A 303 -11.38 -5.67 1.96
N ILE A 304 -10.96 -5.50 3.20
CA ILE A 304 -9.66 -4.96 3.61
C ILE A 304 -9.01 -5.96 4.55
N ILE A 305 -7.74 -6.30 4.28
CA ILE A 305 -6.89 -7.00 5.23
C ILE A 305 -6.02 -5.97 5.95
N PHE A 306 -5.78 -6.15 7.24
CA PHE A 306 -4.97 -5.23 8.04
C PHE A 306 -4.37 -5.94 9.25
N SER A 307 -3.39 -5.33 9.88
CA SER A 307 -2.75 -5.79 11.11
C SER A 307 -3.34 -5.09 12.32
N SER A 308 -3.63 -5.81 13.40
CA SER A 308 -4.20 -5.23 14.62
C SER A 308 -3.79 -5.99 15.88
N ASN A 309 -3.62 -5.23 16.97
CA ASN A 309 -3.46 -5.80 18.32
C ASN A 309 -4.77 -5.78 19.12
N MET A 310 -5.93 -5.82 18.48
CA MET A 310 -7.23 -5.69 19.14
C MET A 310 -7.51 -6.77 20.19
N ASP A 311 -6.93 -7.97 20.04
CA ASP A 311 -7.03 -9.06 21.02
C ASP A 311 -6.04 -8.90 22.19
N ASP A 312 -5.02 -8.04 22.06
CA ASP A 312 -4.04 -7.69 23.09
C ASP A 312 -3.69 -6.18 23.03
N PRO A 313 -4.64 -5.26 23.29
CA PRO A 313 -4.49 -3.83 23.02
C PRO A 313 -3.37 -3.13 23.79
N THR A 314 -2.84 -3.77 24.81
CA THR A 314 -1.70 -3.25 25.59
C THR A 314 -0.37 -3.92 25.29
N GLY A 315 -0.40 -4.95 24.46
CA GLY A 315 0.72 -5.78 24.07
C GLY A 315 1.22 -5.51 22.66
N ARG A 316 2.13 -6.38 22.25
CA ARG A 316 2.77 -6.32 20.92
C ARG A 316 2.34 -7.49 20.04
N ASN A 317 1.33 -8.25 20.45
CA ASN A 317 0.75 -9.31 19.66
C ASN A 317 -0.18 -8.70 18.60
N PHE A 318 0.27 -8.68 17.36
CA PHE A 318 -0.47 -8.22 16.21
C PHE A 318 -0.81 -9.39 15.31
N ASP A 319 -2.06 -9.50 14.93
CA ASP A 319 -2.54 -10.48 13.98
C ASP A 319 -3.12 -9.82 12.74
N LEU A 320 -3.24 -10.57 11.66
CA LEU A 320 -3.95 -10.15 10.47
C LEU A 320 -5.45 -10.38 10.63
N TYR A 321 -6.23 -9.39 10.23
CA TYR A 321 -7.69 -9.41 10.20
C TYR A 321 -8.20 -9.04 8.82
N LEU A 322 -9.33 -9.62 8.44
CA LEU A 322 -10.08 -9.29 7.23
C LEU A 322 -11.42 -8.67 7.64
N ILE A 323 -11.84 -7.59 6.97
CA ILE A 323 -13.10 -6.89 7.24
C ILE A 323 -13.71 -6.42 5.93
N ASN A 324 -15.03 -6.33 5.83
CA ASN A 324 -15.69 -5.70 4.70
C ASN A 324 -15.44 -4.17 4.71
N VAL A 325 -15.41 -3.52 3.53
CA VAL A 325 -15.23 -2.06 3.43
C VAL A 325 -16.30 -1.25 4.18
N ASP A 326 -17.46 -1.85 4.49
CA ASP A 326 -18.53 -1.23 5.29
C ASP A 326 -18.35 -1.42 6.82
N GLY A 327 -17.24 -2.03 7.27
CA GLY A 327 -16.93 -2.29 8.67
C GLY A 327 -17.58 -3.56 9.26
N THR A 328 -18.28 -4.35 8.46
CA THR A 328 -18.90 -5.61 8.90
C THR A 328 -18.01 -6.82 8.60
N GLY A 329 -18.35 -7.98 9.16
CA GLY A 329 -17.73 -9.26 8.80
C GLY A 329 -16.27 -9.41 9.21
N LEU A 330 -15.86 -8.81 10.34
CA LEU A 330 -14.50 -8.93 10.87
C LEU A 330 -14.15 -10.42 11.11
N GLU A 331 -12.98 -10.83 10.60
CA GLU A 331 -12.44 -12.17 10.71
C GLU A 331 -10.96 -12.13 11.04
N ARG A 332 -10.49 -12.90 12.03
CA ARG A 332 -9.08 -13.07 12.34
C ARG A 332 -8.45 -14.12 11.41
N ILE A 333 -7.33 -13.78 10.79
CA ILE A 333 -6.65 -14.60 9.77
C ILE A 333 -5.45 -15.33 10.35
N THR A 334 -4.61 -14.64 11.15
CA THR A 334 -3.43 -15.25 11.78
C THR A 334 -3.60 -15.37 13.29
N TYR A 335 -2.80 -16.26 13.91
CA TYR A 335 -2.93 -16.63 15.31
C TYR A 335 -1.57 -16.88 15.97
N THR A 336 -0.53 -16.30 15.43
CA THR A 336 0.83 -16.41 15.97
C THR A 336 0.95 -15.51 17.21
N ASP A 337 1.58 -16.01 18.26
CA ASP A 337 1.99 -15.13 19.36
C ASP A 337 3.11 -14.22 18.85
N ASP A 338 3.02 -12.90 19.03
CA ASP A 338 3.95 -11.85 18.72
C ASP A 338 3.46 -10.96 17.55
N PHE A 339 4.08 -10.94 16.37
CA PHE A 339 3.79 -9.96 15.33
C PHE A 339 3.51 -10.61 13.97
N ASP A 340 2.36 -10.28 13.39
CA ASP A 340 2.00 -10.45 11.99
C ASP A 340 1.53 -9.10 11.43
N GLY A 341 2.15 -8.59 10.35
CA GLY A 341 1.82 -7.27 9.84
C GLY A 341 2.21 -7.00 8.40
N PHE A 342 1.75 -5.87 7.87
CA PHE A 342 1.97 -5.42 6.49
C PHE A 342 1.54 -6.44 5.43
N PRO A 343 0.27 -6.88 5.46
CA PRO A 343 -0.21 -7.86 4.50
C PRO A 343 -0.45 -7.22 3.13
N MET A 344 -0.12 -7.97 2.06
CA MET A 344 -0.49 -7.61 0.69
C MET A 344 -0.91 -8.85 -0.09
N PHE A 345 -2.02 -8.77 -0.81
CA PHE A 345 -2.40 -9.79 -1.79
C PHE A 345 -1.59 -9.67 -3.08
N SER A 346 -1.29 -10.80 -3.71
CA SER A 346 -0.75 -10.80 -5.06
C SER A 346 -1.77 -10.19 -6.05
N PRO A 347 -1.31 -9.65 -7.20
CA PRO A 347 -2.22 -9.03 -8.18
C PRO A 347 -3.32 -9.98 -8.70
N ASP A 348 -3.05 -11.29 -8.73
CA ASP A 348 -4.02 -12.31 -9.14
C ASP A 348 -4.87 -12.85 -7.97
N GLY A 349 -4.66 -12.35 -6.74
CA GLY A 349 -5.39 -12.73 -5.52
C GLY A 349 -5.09 -14.13 -4.99
N ARG A 350 -4.11 -14.85 -5.55
CA ARG A 350 -3.83 -16.24 -5.18
C ARG A 350 -2.89 -16.38 -4.00
N TYR A 351 -2.14 -15.34 -3.66
CA TYR A 351 -1.17 -15.34 -2.59
C TYR A 351 -1.36 -14.16 -1.66
N LEU A 352 -0.99 -14.36 -0.40
CA LEU A 352 -0.83 -13.31 0.61
C LEU A 352 0.63 -13.32 1.05
N VAL A 353 1.26 -12.13 1.10
CA VAL A 353 2.57 -11.90 1.69
C VAL A 353 2.42 -11.02 2.93
N TRP A 354 3.23 -11.24 3.97
CA TRP A 354 3.26 -10.41 5.19
C TRP A 354 4.56 -10.56 5.96
N GLY A 355 4.82 -9.64 6.89
CA GLY A 355 5.89 -9.74 7.88
C GLY A 355 5.44 -10.49 9.11
N SER A 356 6.26 -11.40 9.64
CA SER A 356 5.92 -12.20 10.82
C SER A 356 7.14 -12.54 11.67
N ASN A 357 6.93 -12.57 12.99
CA ASN A 357 7.93 -13.06 13.96
C ASN A 357 7.75 -14.54 14.31
N ARG A 358 6.88 -15.28 13.62
CA ARG A 358 6.54 -16.69 13.92
C ARG A 358 7.73 -17.65 13.88
N ASN A 359 8.85 -17.28 13.28
CA ASN A 359 10.09 -18.04 13.25
C ASN A 359 11.29 -17.09 13.28
N PRO A 360 11.53 -16.37 14.38
CA PRO A 360 12.62 -15.43 14.44
C PRO A 360 13.96 -16.14 14.53
N SER A 361 14.97 -15.65 13.80
CA SER A 361 16.36 -16.11 13.97
C SER A 361 16.98 -15.61 15.29
N HIS A 362 16.47 -14.47 15.78
CA HIS A 362 16.76 -13.85 17.08
C HIS A 362 15.45 -13.30 17.64
N ASP A 363 15.37 -13.09 18.95
CA ASP A 363 14.17 -12.55 19.60
C ASP A 363 13.74 -11.22 18.94
N GLY A 364 12.51 -11.17 18.45
CA GLY A 364 11.90 -10.00 17.84
C GLY A 364 12.17 -9.78 16.36
N ASN A 365 12.95 -10.64 15.68
CA ASN A 365 13.21 -10.50 14.24
C ASN A 365 11.97 -10.82 13.42
N THR A 366 11.59 -9.89 12.55
CA THR A 366 10.52 -10.06 11.58
C THR A 366 11.08 -10.62 10.28
N ASN A 367 10.38 -11.58 9.68
CA ASN A 367 10.70 -12.18 8.40
C ASN A 367 9.50 -12.10 7.45
N VAL A 368 9.76 -12.16 6.16
CA VAL A 368 8.71 -12.19 5.13
C VAL A 368 8.21 -13.62 4.96
N PHE A 369 6.90 -13.78 5.02
CA PHE A 369 6.18 -15.02 4.77
C PHE A 369 5.22 -14.85 3.59
N ILE A 370 4.94 -15.95 2.89
CA ILE A 370 3.99 -16.03 1.79
C ILE A 370 3.17 -17.30 1.90
N ALA A 371 1.88 -17.22 1.60
CA ALA A 371 0.99 -18.39 1.52
C ALA A 371 0.06 -18.29 0.32
N GLU A 372 -0.40 -19.42 -0.19
CA GLU A 372 -1.54 -19.46 -1.09
C GLU A 372 -2.81 -19.13 -0.30
N TRP A 373 -3.65 -18.26 -0.89
CA TRP A 373 -4.89 -17.80 -0.27
C TRP A 373 -6.07 -18.69 -0.65
N VAL A 374 -6.86 -19.10 0.35
CA VAL A 374 -8.11 -19.85 0.18
C VAL A 374 -9.29 -18.96 0.59
N GLU A 375 -10.14 -18.57 -0.36
CA GLU A 375 -11.28 -17.67 -0.12
C GLU A 375 -12.29 -18.19 0.90
N ASN A 376 -12.61 -19.45 0.83
CA ASN A 376 -13.61 -20.09 1.69
C ASN A 376 -12.99 -21.34 2.35
N PRO A 377 -12.22 -21.16 3.42
CA PRO A 377 -11.66 -22.30 4.09
C PRO A 377 -12.80 -23.20 4.63
N ALA A 378 -12.65 -24.52 4.45
CA ALA A 378 -13.58 -25.46 5.10
C ALA A 378 -13.55 -25.17 6.61
N SER A 379 -14.71 -24.85 7.21
CA SER A 379 -14.79 -24.56 8.63
C SER A 379 -14.08 -25.66 9.42
N ALA A 380 -13.12 -25.28 10.25
CA ALA A 380 -12.39 -26.21 11.15
C ALA A 380 -13.29 -26.87 12.23
N ALA A 381 -14.60 -26.76 12.09
CA ALA A 381 -15.62 -27.37 12.95
C ALA A 381 -15.87 -28.81 12.55
N GLY A 382 -14.90 -29.72 12.80
CA GLY A 382 -15.12 -31.13 12.50
C GLY A 382 -13.92 -32.08 12.68
N MET A 383 -12.93 -31.69 13.48
CA MET A 383 -11.93 -32.69 13.93
C MET A 383 -11.81 -32.72 15.43
#